data_3e7aed709b016283ed88bf790e0bd23f
#
_entry.id   3e7aed709b016283ed88bf790e0bd23f
#
_cell.length_a   1.000
_cell.length_b   1.000
_cell.length_c   1.000
_cell.angle_alpha   90.00
_cell.angle_beta   90.00
_cell.angle_gamma   90.00
#
_symmetry.space_group_name_H-M   'P 1'
#
loop_
_entity.id
_entity.type
_entity.pdbx_description
1 polymer ?
#
loop_
_entity_poly.entity_id
_entity_poly.type
_entity_poly.pdbx_seq_one_letter_code
_entity_poly.pdbx_strand_id
1 'polypeptide(L)'
;MIALDTNVLVRHLYQRDDPGQSRAASRVVAGATAAGETVFISAVVLAETALVLRRIYRLPRGGFAQAVETLWNDPAFTLEHRGLVRAALDLFKRGRADFNDYLIGQIAKQAGGTTTYTFGRGLRRARGFTWLRAMRKDE
;
A
#
# COMPACT_ATOMS: atom_id res chain seq x y z
N MET A 1 -7.85 -19.37 6.03
CA MET A 1 -7.37 -17.99 5.77
C MET A 1 -8.34 -17.01 6.37
N ILE A 2 -7.83 -16.04 7.12
CA ILE A 2 -8.63 -14.92 7.61
C ILE A 2 -8.24 -13.66 6.83
N ALA A 3 -8.97 -12.58 7.03
CA ALA A 3 -8.65 -11.30 6.40
C ALA A 3 -8.72 -10.18 7.43
N LEU A 4 -8.00 -9.10 7.19
CA LEU A 4 -8.05 -7.88 8.00
C LEU A 4 -8.65 -6.76 7.18
N ASP A 5 -9.41 -5.88 7.84
CA ASP A 5 -9.75 -4.59 7.25
C ASP A 5 -8.63 -3.58 7.52
N THR A 6 -8.81 -2.38 7.00
CA THR A 6 -7.79 -1.33 7.05
C THR A 6 -7.40 -0.97 8.48
N ASN A 7 -8.37 -0.76 9.37
CA ASN A 7 -8.06 -0.33 10.73
C ASN A 7 -7.30 -1.39 11.51
N VAL A 8 -7.63 -2.66 11.31
CA VAL A 8 -6.91 -3.74 12.00
C VAL A 8 -5.48 -3.83 11.48
N LEU A 9 -5.26 -3.75 10.17
CA LEU A 9 -3.90 -3.76 9.62
C LEU A 9 -3.09 -2.55 10.10
N VAL A 10 -3.69 -1.36 10.09
CA VAL A 10 -3.03 -0.15 10.60
C VAL A 10 -2.60 -0.33 12.04
N ARG A 11 -3.47 -0.85 12.92
CA ARG A 11 -3.16 -1.06 14.33
C ARG A 11 -2.05 -2.09 14.54
N HIS A 12 -1.99 -3.09 13.68
CA HIS A 12 -0.92 -4.07 13.72
C HIS A 12 0.43 -3.48 13.29
N LEU A 13 0.44 -2.66 12.26
CA LEU A 13 1.67 -2.07 11.71
C LEU A 13 2.16 -0.84 12.47
N TYR A 14 1.23 -0.04 13.02
CA TYR A 14 1.55 1.19 13.72
C TYR A 14 0.97 1.14 15.14
N GLN A 15 1.80 0.87 16.13
CA GLN A 15 1.34 0.52 17.47
C GLN A 15 1.39 1.67 18.49
N ARG A 16 1.64 2.89 18.02
CA ARG A 16 1.84 4.06 18.90
C ARG A 16 0.57 4.82 19.24
N ASP A 17 -0.52 4.63 18.47
CA ASP A 17 -1.72 5.44 18.62
C ASP A 17 -2.71 4.84 19.61
N ASP A 18 -3.02 3.56 19.49
CA ASP A 18 -3.96 2.86 20.36
C ASP A 18 -3.39 1.51 20.77
N PRO A 19 -2.69 1.45 21.91
CA PRO A 19 -2.03 0.22 22.35
C PRO A 19 -2.99 -0.96 22.54
N GLY A 20 -4.22 -0.70 23.01
CA GLY A 20 -5.23 -1.75 23.20
C GLY A 20 -5.67 -2.38 21.89
N GLN A 21 -5.97 -1.55 20.89
CA GLN A 21 -6.32 -2.04 19.56
C GLN A 21 -5.14 -2.71 18.88
N SER A 22 -3.94 -2.20 19.06
CA SER A 22 -2.72 -2.82 18.51
C SER A 22 -2.50 -4.21 19.07
N ARG A 23 -2.69 -4.39 20.38
CA ARG A 23 -2.58 -5.73 21.00
C ARG A 23 -3.64 -6.67 20.46
N ALA A 24 -4.88 -6.21 20.30
CA ALA A 24 -5.97 -7.02 19.75
C ALA A 24 -5.67 -7.45 18.30
N ALA A 25 -5.22 -6.51 17.47
CA ALA A 25 -4.87 -6.79 16.09
C ALA A 25 -3.72 -7.80 15.99
N SER A 26 -2.65 -7.60 16.76
CA SER A 26 -1.49 -8.51 16.74
C SER A 26 -1.84 -9.89 17.28
N ARG A 27 -2.76 -9.97 18.24
CA ARG A 27 -3.25 -11.25 18.75
C ARG A 27 -4.01 -12.03 17.69
N VAL A 28 -4.79 -11.36 16.86
CA VAL A 28 -5.51 -12.00 15.74
C VAL A 28 -4.51 -12.60 14.76
N VAL A 29 -3.47 -11.86 14.39
CA VAL A 29 -2.42 -12.35 13.48
C VAL A 29 -1.69 -13.55 14.09
N ALA A 30 -1.28 -13.45 15.34
CA ALA A 30 -0.59 -14.54 16.03
C ALA A 30 -1.47 -15.78 16.15
N GLY A 31 -2.76 -15.61 16.42
CA GLY A 31 -3.72 -16.70 16.50
C GLY A 31 -3.91 -17.43 15.17
N ALA A 32 -3.98 -16.70 14.08
CA ALA A 32 -4.07 -17.28 12.75
C ALA A 32 -2.82 -18.10 12.43
N THR A 33 -1.65 -17.55 12.70
CA THR A 33 -0.37 -18.24 12.49
C THR A 33 -0.31 -19.53 13.32
N ALA A 34 -0.70 -19.48 14.60
CA ALA A 34 -0.72 -20.63 15.47
C ALA A 34 -1.68 -21.73 15.00
N ALA A 35 -2.77 -21.34 14.33
CA ALA A 35 -3.75 -22.26 13.76
C ALA A 35 -3.36 -22.75 12.36
N GLY A 36 -2.21 -22.37 11.83
CA GLY A 36 -1.76 -22.75 10.48
C GLY A 36 -2.49 -22.01 9.38
N GLU A 37 -3.13 -20.88 9.69
CA GLU A 37 -3.83 -20.05 8.71
C GLU A 37 -3.00 -18.83 8.32
N THR A 38 -3.22 -18.33 7.11
CA THR A 38 -2.64 -17.07 6.66
C THR A 38 -3.63 -15.92 6.79
N VAL A 39 -3.12 -14.70 6.74
CA VAL A 39 -3.89 -13.47 6.85
C VAL A 39 -3.90 -12.78 5.50
N PHE A 40 -5.08 -12.67 4.91
CA PHE A 40 -5.27 -12.04 3.60
C PHE A 40 -5.35 -10.54 3.73
N ILE A 41 -4.61 -9.82 2.89
CA ILE A 41 -4.65 -8.37 2.76
C ILE A 41 -5.01 -8.05 1.31
N SER A 42 -6.19 -7.46 1.10
CA SER A 42 -6.59 -7.02 -0.24
C SER A 42 -5.80 -5.80 -0.69
N ALA A 43 -5.75 -5.57 -2.01
CA ALA A 43 -5.11 -4.37 -2.56
C ALA A 43 -5.81 -3.09 -2.07
N VAL A 44 -7.13 -3.13 -1.89
CA VAL A 44 -7.90 -2.01 -1.33
C VAL A 44 -7.45 -1.69 0.09
N VAL A 45 -7.35 -2.72 0.93
CA VAL A 45 -6.90 -2.55 2.33
C VAL A 45 -5.47 -2.01 2.36
N LEU A 46 -4.58 -2.54 1.53
CA LEU A 46 -3.19 -2.07 1.50
C LEU A 46 -3.11 -0.61 1.05
N ALA A 47 -3.87 -0.22 0.03
CA ALA A 47 -3.90 1.15 -0.45
C ALA A 47 -4.43 2.13 0.61
N GLU A 48 -5.52 1.77 1.30
CA GLU A 48 -6.05 2.58 2.39
C GLU A 48 -5.07 2.69 3.55
N THR A 49 -4.44 1.57 3.91
CA THR A 49 -3.42 1.53 4.96
C THR A 49 -2.25 2.46 4.61
N ALA A 50 -1.81 2.45 3.37
CA ALA A 50 -0.73 3.32 2.91
C ALA A 50 -1.09 4.81 3.08
N LEU A 51 -2.32 5.18 2.74
CA LEU A 51 -2.79 6.56 2.94
C LEU A 51 -2.78 6.96 4.41
N VAL A 52 -3.26 6.08 5.29
CA VAL A 52 -3.30 6.36 6.73
C VAL A 52 -1.87 6.51 7.28
N LEU A 53 -0.98 5.59 6.95
CA LEU A 53 0.40 5.64 7.46
C LEU A 53 1.15 6.87 6.97
N ARG A 54 0.96 7.26 5.70
CA ARG A 54 1.68 8.38 5.11
C ARG A 54 1.06 9.73 5.47
N ARG A 55 -0.26 9.86 5.43
CA ARG A 55 -0.93 11.16 5.54
C ARG A 55 -1.40 11.50 6.94
N ILE A 56 -1.83 10.49 7.71
CA ILE A 56 -2.33 10.71 9.07
C ILE A 56 -1.20 10.58 10.07
N TYR A 57 -0.46 9.46 10.05
CA TYR A 57 0.65 9.25 10.98
C TYR A 57 1.97 9.81 10.48
N ARG A 58 2.00 10.28 9.24
CA ARG A 58 3.15 10.97 8.64
C ARG A 58 4.45 10.19 8.70
N LEU A 59 4.36 8.88 8.50
CA LEU A 59 5.57 8.08 8.38
C LEU A 59 6.43 8.60 7.23
N PRO A 60 7.73 8.82 7.46
CA PRO A 60 8.64 9.19 6.38
C PRO A 60 8.73 8.06 5.34
N ARG A 61 9.13 8.39 4.13
CA ARG A 61 9.20 7.43 3.03
C ARG A 61 9.98 6.17 3.39
N GLY A 62 11.14 6.33 4.03
CA GLY A 62 11.95 5.20 4.45
C GLY A 62 11.26 4.29 5.47
N GLY A 63 10.62 4.89 6.47
CA GLY A 63 9.85 4.13 7.48
C GLY A 63 8.66 3.40 6.89
N PHE A 64 7.95 4.06 5.97
CA PHE A 64 6.84 3.44 5.25
C PHE A 64 7.33 2.26 4.40
N ALA A 65 8.39 2.47 3.60
CA ALA A 65 8.96 1.42 2.77
C ALA A 65 9.39 0.21 3.61
N GLN A 66 9.97 0.46 4.79
CA GLN A 66 10.36 -0.60 5.73
C GLN A 66 9.15 -1.39 6.22
N ALA A 67 8.06 -0.71 6.54
CA ALA A 67 6.83 -1.38 6.99
C ALA A 67 6.24 -2.29 5.91
N VAL A 68 6.17 -1.80 4.66
CA VAL A 68 5.66 -2.61 3.54
C VAL A 68 6.63 -3.76 3.22
N GLU A 69 7.94 -3.52 3.28
CA GLU A 69 8.96 -4.56 3.08
C GLU A 69 8.79 -5.69 4.10
N THR A 70 8.62 -5.34 5.35
CA THR A 70 8.42 -6.32 6.44
C THR A 70 7.13 -7.12 6.22
N LEU A 71 6.05 -6.44 5.86
CA LEU A 71 4.78 -7.09 5.56
C LEU A 71 4.91 -8.05 4.37
N TRP A 72 5.57 -7.62 3.31
CA TRP A 72 5.75 -8.41 2.08
C TRP A 72 6.57 -9.69 2.34
N ASN A 73 7.57 -9.59 3.21
CA ASN A 73 8.44 -10.72 3.56
C ASN A 73 7.86 -11.66 4.61
N ASP A 74 6.79 -11.26 5.30
CA ASP A 74 6.20 -12.07 6.37
C ASP A 74 5.31 -13.17 5.78
N PRO A 75 5.67 -14.45 5.98
CA PRO A 75 4.86 -15.56 5.44
C PRO A 75 3.48 -15.70 6.07
N ALA A 76 3.22 -15.01 7.18
CA ALA A 76 1.89 -15.00 7.80
C ALA A 76 0.86 -14.31 6.92
N PHE A 77 1.28 -13.44 6.00
CA PHE A 77 0.38 -12.64 5.17
C PHE A 77 0.31 -13.14 3.74
N THR A 78 -0.90 -13.14 3.21
CA THR A 78 -1.18 -13.38 1.78
C THR A 78 -1.62 -12.05 1.18
N LEU A 79 -0.75 -11.43 0.40
CA LEU A 79 -1.05 -10.14 -0.22
C LEU A 79 -1.70 -10.34 -1.58
N GLU A 80 -2.84 -9.71 -1.81
CA GLU A 80 -3.43 -9.64 -3.14
C GLU A 80 -2.48 -8.89 -4.06
N HIS A 81 -2.28 -9.40 -5.28
CA HIS A 81 -1.34 -8.81 -6.24
C HIS A 81 0.09 -8.68 -5.70
N ARG A 82 0.55 -9.71 -5.01
CA ARG A 82 1.86 -9.70 -4.33
C ARG A 82 3.01 -9.21 -5.23
N GLY A 83 3.07 -9.69 -6.47
CA GLY A 83 4.11 -9.26 -7.42
C GLY A 83 3.99 -7.78 -7.80
N LEU A 84 2.76 -7.28 -7.94
CA LEU A 84 2.52 -5.87 -8.25
C LEU A 84 2.84 -4.97 -7.05
N VAL A 85 2.58 -5.45 -5.84
CA VAL A 85 2.98 -4.75 -4.60
C VAL A 85 4.50 -4.62 -4.54
N ARG A 86 5.23 -5.68 -4.87
CA ARG A 86 6.70 -5.64 -4.94
C ARG A 86 7.18 -4.59 -5.94
N ALA A 87 6.63 -4.62 -7.16
CA ALA A 87 6.99 -3.67 -8.19
C ALA A 87 6.68 -2.22 -7.78
N ALA A 88 5.50 -2.00 -7.18
CA ALA A 88 5.10 -0.68 -6.69
C ALA A 88 6.03 -0.18 -5.58
N LEU A 89 6.42 -1.05 -4.67
CA LEU A 89 7.35 -0.68 -3.59
C LEU A 89 8.73 -0.30 -4.14
N ASP A 90 9.24 -1.03 -5.11
CA ASP A 90 10.52 -0.72 -5.73
C ASP A 90 10.48 0.63 -6.46
N LEU A 91 9.38 0.92 -7.17
CA LEU A 91 9.17 2.22 -7.80
C LEU A 91 9.05 3.34 -6.78
N PHE A 92 8.32 3.10 -5.69
CA PHE A 92 8.19 4.07 -4.60
C PHE A 92 9.54 4.46 -4.01
N LYS A 93 10.43 3.47 -3.80
CA LYS A 93 11.77 3.73 -3.24
C LYS A 93 12.62 4.63 -4.12
N ARG A 94 12.42 4.58 -5.45
CA ARG A 94 13.20 5.33 -6.43
C ARG A 94 12.52 6.62 -6.90
N GLY A 95 11.20 6.71 -6.71
CA GLY A 95 10.41 7.80 -7.27
C GLY A 95 10.03 8.86 -6.25
N ARG A 96 9.10 9.74 -6.65
CA ARG A 96 8.65 10.89 -5.86
C ARG A 96 7.18 10.81 -5.46
N ALA A 97 6.41 9.96 -6.12
CA ALA A 97 4.99 9.80 -5.84
C ALA A 97 4.76 8.88 -4.64
N ASP A 98 3.51 8.77 -4.22
CA ASP A 98 3.13 7.86 -3.14
C ASP A 98 3.02 6.43 -3.64
N PHE A 99 3.13 5.48 -2.72
CA PHE A 99 3.03 4.05 -3.01
C PHE A 99 1.75 3.71 -3.77
N ASN A 100 0.62 4.32 -3.37
CA ASN A 100 -0.67 4.07 -4.02
C ASN A 100 -0.65 4.40 -5.50
N ASP A 101 0.03 5.46 -5.88
CA ASP A 101 0.11 5.87 -7.29
C ASP A 101 0.79 4.77 -8.10
N TYR A 102 1.88 4.22 -7.61
CA TYR A 102 2.60 3.15 -8.29
C TYR A 102 1.80 1.86 -8.31
N LEU A 103 1.09 1.54 -7.23
CA LEU A 103 0.24 0.35 -7.17
C LEU A 103 -0.92 0.45 -8.17
N ILE A 104 -1.57 1.60 -8.25
CA ILE A 104 -2.62 1.88 -9.25
C ILE A 104 -2.08 1.63 -10.66
N GLY A 105 -0.89 2.16 -10.96
CA GLY A 105 -0.28 2.00 -12.27
C GLY A 105 0.05 0.56 -12.60
N GLN A 106 0.56 -0.20 -11.64
CA GLN A 106 0.90 -1.61 -11.83
C GLN A 106 -0.36 -2.47 -12.07
N ILE A 107 -1.42 -2.22 -11.32
CA ILE A 107 -2.69 -2.94 -11.50
C ILE A 107 -3.30 -2.60 -12.86
N ALA A 108 -3.29 -1.33 -13.26
CA ALA A 108 -3.79 -0.90 -14.56
C ALA A 108 -3.02 -1.56 -15.71
N LYS A 109 -1.69 -1.62 -15.61
CA LYS A 109 -0.85 -2.26 -16.61
C LYS A 109 -1.17 -3.75 -16.73
N GLN A 110 -1.32 -4.44 -15.62
CA GLN A 110 -1.67 -5.86 -15.63
C GLN A 110 -3.05 -6.11 -16.25
N ALA A 111 -3.98 -5.19 -16.06
CA ALA A 111 -5.31 -5.27 -16.65
C ALA A 111 -5.33 -4.98 -18.16
N GLY A 112 -4.19 -4.59 -18.74
CA GLY A 112 -4.08 -4.27 -20.16
C GLY A 112 -4.10 -2.78 -20.48
N GLY A 113 -4.09 -1.91 -19.46
CA GLY A 113 -4.02 -0.47 -19.66
C GLY A 113 -2.69 -0.04 -20.27
N THR A 114 -2.73 0.75 -21.31
CA THR A 114 -1.53 1.25 -22.00
C THR A 114 -0.89 2.42 -21.25
N THR A 115 -1.69 3.19 -20.54
CA THR A 115 -1.21 4.28 -19.68
C THR A 115 -2.24 4.57 -18.59
N THR A 116 -1.79 5.17 -17.51
CA THR A 116 -2.66 5.71 -16.46
C THR A 116 -2.55 7.23 -16.47
N TYR A 117 -3.67 7.90 -16.70
CA TYR A 117 -3.71 9.36 -16.67
C TYR A 117 -3.71 9.87 -15.24
N THR A 118 -2.97 10.94 -14.98
CA THR A 118 -2.81 11.49 -13.65
C THR A 118 -2.57 13.00 -13.68
N PHE A 119 -2.99 13.71 -12.64
CA PHE A 119 -2.60 15.09 -12.37
C PHE A 119 -1.45 15.17 -11.38
N GLY A 120 -1.01 14.04 -10.83
CA GLY A 120 0.02 14.00 -9.80
C GLY A 120 1.40 14.41 -10.32
N ARG A 121 1.97 15.48 -9.76
CA ARG A 121 3.27 16.00 -10.21
C ARG A 121 4.41 15.02 -9.97
N GLY A 122 4.31 14.20 -8.95
CA GLY A 122 5.31 13.16 -8.67
C GLY A 122 5.38 12.07 -9.72
N LEU A 123 4.35 11.96 -10.57
CA LEU A 123 4.27 10.97 -11.65
C LEU A 123 4.53 11.59 -13.03
N ARG A 124 4.90 12.86 -13.10
CA ARG A 124 5.04 13.58 -14.36
C ARG A 124 5.96 12.88 -15.36
N ARG A 125 7.01 12.24 -14.89
CA ARG A 125 7.98 11.53 -15.72
C ARG A 125 8.01 10.02 -15.47
N ALA A 126 6.99 9.52 -14.76
CA ALA A 126 6.94 8.11 -14.42
C ALA A 126 6.50 7.27 -15.62
N ARG A 127 7.19 6.18 -15.85
CA ARG A 127 6.84 5.23 -16.91
C ARG A 127 5.46 4.61 -16.61
N GLY A 128 4.62 4.51 -17.65
CA GLY A 128 3.27 3.97 -17.53
C GLY A 128 2.21 4.99 -17.13
N PHE A 129 2.62 6.25 -16.95
CA PHE A 129 1.70 7.35 -16.62
C PHE A 129 1.74 8.43 -17.69
N THR A 130 0.61 9.07 -17.92
CA THR A 130 0.49 10.26 -18.75
C THR A 130 0.02 11.39 -17.87
N TRP A 131 0.89 12.37 -17.68
CA TRP A 131 0.56 13.52 -16.83
C TRP A 131 -0.33 14.48 -17.57
N LEU A 132 -1.40 14.92 -16.90
CA LEU A 132 -2.33 15.91 -17.40
C LEU A 132 -2.12 17.22 -16.65
N ARG A 133 -2.12 18.32 -17.36
CA ARG A 133 -2.28 19.63 -16.74
C ARG A 133 -3.76 20.04 -16.78
N ALA A 134 -4.16 20.87 -15.84
CA ALA A 134 -5.49 21.43 -15.87
C ALA A 134 -5.64 22.33 -17.11
N MET A 135 -6.75 22.20 -17.80
CA MET A 135 -7.04 23.07 -18.94
C MET A 135 -7.51 24.44 -18.48
N ARG A 136 -7.15 25.47 -19.25
CA ARG A 136 -7.69 26.81 -19.01
C ARG A 136 -9.11 26.89 -19.55
N LYS A 137 -9.84 27.89 -19.07
CA LYS A 137 -11.26 28.06 -19.41
C LYS A 137 -11.51 28.24 -20.91
N ASP A 138 -10.51 28.79 -21.63
CA ASP A 138 -10.58 29.10 -23.06
C ASP A 138 -10.04 27.99 -23.98
N GLU A 139 -9.69 26.88 -23.42
CA GLU A 139 -9.17 25.69 -24.15
C GLU A 139 -10.24 24.68 -24.52
#